data_53ac72a660d56fa47e29b0008b72edf6
#
_entry.id   53ac72a660d56fa47e29b0008b72edf6
#
_cell.length_a   1.000
_cell.length_b   1.000
_cell.length_c   1.000
_cell.angle_alpha   90.00
_cell.angle_beta   90.00
_cell.angle_gamma   90.00
#
_symmetry.space_group_name_H-M   'P 1'
#
loop_
_entity.id
_entity.type
_entity.pdbx_description
1 polymer ?
#
loop_
_entity_poly.entity_id
_entity_poly.type
_entity_poly.pdbx_seq_one_letter_code
_entity_poly.pdbx_strand_id
1 'polypeptide(L)'
;EVHYSTGGEWPALAGGLGSSMELRNPDMDNSMPSAWADSDESQKSRFETYTIEDRYLQNNSRGGSSSYKELHIHAVGDAHIALRTMSLRRGANGSNLLPSSGERVVTNGNASNGWLCQGTHYRTFMSGNELRLVSTGHGDVKANRCEIDVTSISDNDDLVWQCQARWVYGKPTLVVNTWDRSFGGIIRLPIPRNLGTPGSANSSAEDQAMPTLSEIMHTPPVPTSSDSVTITARVNSVRSLTGVNLRYRVDNATWSNSWGTQAMNDNGQAGDLEAGDGIYSTTLPSRGDGTIIQFYVEATSAVGTNHIPRSAPDAPALYVVDNSNIPTDLRTQRFVISARDIDYLGGGTSGESKNN
;
A
#
# COMPACT_ATOMS: atom_id res chain seq x y z
N GLU A 1 29.56 0.66 -8.91
CA GLU A 1 28.51 0.13 -9.80
C GLU A 1 27.25 -0.09 -8.98
N VAL A 2 26.09 0.34 -9.52
CA VAL A 2 24.80 0.15 -8.85
C VAL A 2 24.01 -0.90 -9.61
N HIS A 3 23.64 -1.98 -8.93
CA HIS A 3 22.74 -3.01 -9.46
C HIS A 3 21.33 -2.75 -8.91
N TYR A 4 20.38 -2.44 -9.77
CA TYR A 4 19.00 -2.14 -9.37
C TYR A 4 18.01 -3.11 -10.00
N SER A 5 16.81 -3.18 -9.41
CA SER A 5 15.70 -4.01 -9.84
C SER A 5 14.41 -3.19 -9.93
N THR A 6 13.41 -3.72 -10.60
CA THR A 6 12.04 -3.14 -10.64
C THR A 6 11.14 -3.66 -9.53
N GLY A 7 11.68 -4.39 -8.57
CA GLY A 7 10.93 -4.99 -7.46
C GLY A 7 11.76 -5.11 -6.19
N GLY A 8 11.18 -5.77 -5.20
CA GLY A 8 11.78 -5.89 -3.86
C GLY A 8 11.80 -4.55 -3.15
N GLU A 9 12.95 -4.19 -2.59
CA GLU A 9 13.12 -2.94 -1.82
C GLU A 9 13.39 -1.69 -2.69
N TRP A 10 13.53 -1.84 -4.02
CA TRP A 10 13.76 -0.72 -4.93
C TRP A 10 12.51 0.14 -5.15
N PRO A 11 12.66 1.44 -5.50
CA PRO A 11 11.54 2.32 -5.82
C PRO A 11 10.64 1.72 -6.92
N ALA A 12 9.38 1.47 -6.58
CA ALA A 12 8.47 0.71 -7.43
C ALA A 12 7.96 1.50 -8.64
N LEU A 13 7.79 2.82 -8.50
CA LEU A 13 7.22 3.67 -9.53
C LEU A 13 8.20 3.93 -10.69
N ALA A 14 9.51 3.83 -10.44
CA ALA A 14 10.55 3.90 -11.47
C ALA A 14 10.53 2.69 -12.41
N GLY A 15 9.87 1.60 -12.04
CA GLY A 15 9.68 0.39 -12.85
C GLY A 15 8.63 0.51 -13.97
N GLY A 16 8.48 1.68 -14.59
CA GLY A 16 7.53 1.90 -15.70
C GLY A 16 6.19 2.48 -15.26
N LEU A 17 6.10 3.00 -14.03
CA LEU A 17 4.91 3.66 -13.49
C LEU A 17 5.00 5.19 -13.50
N GLY A 18 6.00 5.74 -14.19
CA GLY A 18 6.09 7.16 -14.52
C GLY A 18 7.17 7.93 -13.78
N SER A 19 7.64 7.48 -12.64
CA SER A 19 8.73 8.14 -11.91
C SER A 19 10.11 7.74 -12.45
N SER A 20 11.11 8.57 -12.24
CA SER A 20 12.53 8.20 -12.31
C SER A 20 13.02 7.78 -10.93
N MET A 21 14.09 6.98 -10.92
CA MET A 21 14.77 6.63 -9.67
C MET A 21 15.80 7.71 -9.36
N GLU A 22 15.68 8.33 -8.19
CA GLU A 22 16.50 9.45 -7.76
C GLU A 22 17.28 9.12 -6.48
N LEU A 23 18.58 9.43 -6.46
CA LEU A 23 19.39 9.33 -5.25
C LEU A 23 18.94 10.41 -4.25
N ARG A 24 18.58 10.01 -3.03
CA ARG A 24 18.06 10.90 -1.98
C ARG A 24 19.15 11.83 -1.43
N ASN A 25 20.34 11.29 -1.21
CA ASN A 25 21.48 12.07 -0.75
C ASN A 25 22.79 11.41 -1.20
N PRO A 26 23.80 12.18 -1.67
CA PRO A 26 25.05 11.62 -2.17
C PRO A 26 25.91 10.92 -1.11
N ASP A 27 25.69 11.22 0.17
CA ASP A 27 26.42 10.60 1.28
C ASP A 27 25.81 9.25 1.71
N MET A 28 24.64 8.86 1.18
CA MET A 28 24.07 7.54 1.41
C MET A 28 24.78 6.46 0.58
N ASP A 29 24.79 5.24 1.09
CA ASP A 29 25.30 4.10 0.32
C ASP A 29 24.38 3.83 -0.89
N ASN A 30 24.80 4.26 -2.06
CA ASN A 30 24.04 4.16 -3.29
C ASN A 30 23.93 2.73 -3.85
N SER A 31 24.58 1.76 -3.26
CA SER A 31 24.34 0.34 -3.55
C SER A 31 23.06 -0.19 -2.89
N MET A 32 22.52 0.53 -1.93
CA MET A 32 21.34 0.16 -1.13
C MET A 32 20.06 0.75 -1.71
N PRO A 33 18.98 -0.03 -1.84
CA PRO A 33 17.68 0.46 -2.32
C PRO A 33 17.12 1.64 -1.52
N SER A 34 17.36 1.68 -0.21
CA SER A 34 16.89 2.74 0.69
C SER A 34 17.54 4.12 0.45
N ALA A 35 18.68 4.17 -0.27
CA ALA A 35 19.29 5.42 -0.72
C ALA A 35 18.55 6.08 -1.90
N TRP A 36 17.62 5.37 -2.52
CA TRP A 36 16.89 5.79 -3.70
C TRP A 36 15.41 6.01 -3.42
N ALA A 37 14.80 6.94 -4.15
CA ALA A 37 13.38 7.20 -4.12
C ALA A 37 12.82 7.36 -5.53
N ASP A 38 11.51 7.26 -5.66
CA ASP A 38 10.80 7.67 -6.87
C ASP A 38 10.77 9.21 -6.94
N SER A 39 10.91 9.76 -8.14
CA SER A 39 10.74 11.21 -8.36
C SER A 39 9.30 11.64 -8.08
N ASP A 40 9.13 12.88 -7.59
CA ASP A 40 7.82 13.47 -7.36
C ASP A 40 7.21 14.00 -8.67
N GLU A 41 6.20 13.30 -9.15
CA GLU A 41 5.45 13.66 -10.35
C GLU A 41 4.16 14.45 -10.04
N SER A 42 3.89 14.71 -8.76
CA SER A 42 2.60 15.22 -8.27
C SER A 42 2.17 16.56 -8.85
N GLN A 43 3.11 17.38 -9.35
CA GLN A 43 2.85 18.70 -9.90
C GLN A 43 2.93 18.76 -11.45
N LYS A 44 3.19 17.63 -12.12
CA LYS A 44 3.44 17.63 -13.57
C LYS A 44 2.20 17.49 -14.43
N SER A 45 1.10 16.98 -13.89
CA SER A 45 -0.17 16.85 -14.60
C SER A 45 -1.17 17.93 -14.19
N ARG A 46 -2.07 18.27 -15.11
CA ARG A 46 -3.15 19.26 -14.88
C ARG A 46 -4.48 18.55 -14.72
N PHE A 47 -5.39 19.20 -14.00
CA PHE A 47 -6.77 18.76 -13.95
C PHE A 47 -7.47 18.97 -15.27
N GLU A 48 -8.10 17.92 -15.76
CA GLU A 48 -9.00 17.94 -16.91
C GLU A 48 -10.38 17.47 -16.49
N THR A 49 -11.42 17.94 -17.18
CA THR A 49 -12.81 17.54 -16.92
C THR A 49 -13.13 16.29 -17.70
N TYR A 50 -13.66 15.28 -17.02
CA TYR A 50 -14.12 14.04 -17.60
C TYR A 50 -15.60 13.86 -17.32
N THR A 51 -16.32 13.35 -18.32
CA THR A 51 -17.77 13.10 -18.25
C THR A 51 -18.06 11.68 -18.72
N ILE A 52 -18.93 10.98 -17.99
CA ILE A 52 -19.54 9.72 -18.39
C ILE A 52 -21.03 9.93 -18.41
N GLU A 53 -21.65 9.65 -19.54
CA GLU A 53 -23.10 9.77 -19.75
C GLU A 53 -23.63 8.42 -20.21
N ASP A 54 -24.61 7.89 -19.51
CA ASP A 54 -25.26 6.64 -19.88
C ASP A 54 -26.63 6.55 -19.20
N ARG A 55 -27.45 5.63 -19.70
CA ARG A 55 -28.73 5.29 -19.11
C ARG A 55 -28.54 4.22 -18.06
N TYR A 56 -29.00 4.46 -16.86
CA TYR A 56 -29.03 3.47 -15.80
C TYR A 56 -30.13 2.44 -16.04
N LEU A 57 -29.73 1.22 -16.37
CA LEU A 57 -30.66 0.09 -16.55
C LEU A 57 -30.44 -0.90 -15.40
N GLN A 58 -31.33 -0.84 -14.40
CA GLN A 58 -31.19 -1.61 -13.16
C GLN A 58 -31.01 -3.12 -13.44
N ASN A 59 -29.89 -3.67 -12.99
CA ASN A 59 -29.58 -5.09 -13.16
C ASN A 59 -29.96 -5.92 -11.94
N ASN A 60 -31.18 -6.43 -11.91
CA ASN A 60 -31.71 -7.24 -10.82
C ASN A 60 -30.96 -8.56 -10.60
N SER A 61 -30.29 -9.09 -11.63
CA SER A 61 -29.49 -10.33 -11.51
C SER A 61 -28.20 -10.15 -10.72
N ARG A 62 -27.77 -8.89 -10.50
CA ARG A 62 -26.56 -8.56 -9.73
C ARG A 62 -26.87 -7.85 -8.42
N GLY A 63 -28.02 -8.08 -7.85
CA GLY A 63 -28.42 -7.46 -6.60
C GLY A 63 -28.93 -6.02 -6.78
N GLY A 64 -29.40 -5.67 -7.98
CA GLY A 64 -30.06 -4.38 -8.30
C GLY A 64 -31.38 -4.23 -7.56
N SER A 65 -31.35 -4.33 -6.24
CA SER A 65 -32.48 -3.90 -5.42
C SER A 65 -32.37 -2.39 -5.22
N SER A 66 -33.50 -1.75 -4.96
CA SER A 66 -33.58 -0.33 -4.60
C SER A 66 -32.69 0.08 -3.41
N SER A 67 -31.98 -0.86 -2.81
CA SER A 67 -31.17 -0.68 -1.60
C SER A 67 -29.68 -0.45 -1.88
N TYR A 68 -29.16 -0.75 -3.08
CA TYR A 68 -27.74 -0.61 -3.40
C TYR A 68 -27.50 0.56 -4.37
N LYS A 69 -27.62 1.76 -3.85
CA LYS A 69 -27.42 2.99 -4.62
C LYS A 69 -26.03 3.56 -4.34
N GLU A 70 -25.01 2.87 -4.83
CA GLU A 70 -23.62 3.21 -4.61
C GLU A 70 -22.94 3.57 -5.92
N LEU A 71 -22.15 4.63 -5.88
CA LEU A 71 -21.19 4.96 -6.92
C LEU A 71 -19.82 4.48 -6.47
N HIS A 72 -19.19 3.70 -7.31
CA HIS A 72 -17.84 3.19 -7.10
C HIS A 72 -16.86 3.87 -8.03
N ILE A 73 -15.67 4.14 -7.52
CA ILE A 73 -14.50 4.56 -8.30
C ILE A 73 -13.33 3.66 -7.96
N HIS A 74 -12.56 3.30 -8.99
CA HIS A 74 -11.39 2.44 -8.85
C HIS A 74 -10.23 2.98 -9.66
N ALA A 75 -9.06 3.07 -9.07
CA ALA A 75 -7.81 3.16 -9.79
C ALA A 75 -7.31 1.73 -10.06
N VAL A 76 -6.82 1.46 -11.27
CA VAL A 76 -6.42 0.11 -11.70
C VAL A 76 -4.92 -0.08 -11.52
N GLY A 77 -4.52 -1.14 -10.79
CA GLY A 77 -3.12 -1.44 -10.46
C GLY A 77 -2.54 -0.41 -9.48
N ASP A 78 -1.22 -0.32 -9.40
CA ASP A 78 -0.56 0.70 -8.59
C ASP A 78 -0.77 2.07 -9.23
N ALA A 79 -1.51 2.94 -8.56
CA ALA A 79 -1.92 4.23 -9.10
C ALA A 79 -2.23 5.25 -8.01
N HIS A 80 -2.04 6.52 -8.36
CA HIS A 80 -2.53 7.66 -7.61
C HIS A 80 -3.16 8.67 -8.58
N ILE A 81 -4.44 8.90 -8.39
CA ILE A 81 -5.25 9.82 -9.20
C ILE A 81 -5.85 10.85 -8.26
N ALA A 82 -5.71 12.13 -8.58
CA ALA A 82 -6.37 13.19 -7.84
C ALA A 82 -7.69 13.57 -8.54
N LEU A 83 -8.77 13.62 -7.76
CA LEU A 83 -10.13 13.91 -8.21
C LEU A 83 -10.69 15.09 -7.41
N ARG A 84 -11.46 15.96 -8.08
CA ARG A 84 -12.19 17.06 -7.43
C ARG A 84 -13.44 17.44 -8.23
N THR A 85 -14.29 18.23 -7.65
CA THR A 85 -15.55 18.71 -8.30
C THR A 85 -16.38 17.58 -8.89
N MET A 86 -16.54 16.49 -8.13
CA MET A 86 -17.33 15.35 -8.57
C MET A 86 -18.81 15.61 -8.48
N SER A 87 -19.56 15.14 -9.46
CA SER A 87 -21.02 15.14 -9.43
C SER A 87 -21.60 13.96 -10.19
N LEU A 88 -22.72 13.46 -9.73
CA LEU A 88 -23.60 12.54 -10.45
C LEU A 88 -24.96 13.18 -10.54
N ARG A 89 -25.54 13.27 -11.74
CA ARG A 89 -26.79 14.01 -12.00
C ARG A 89 -27.73 13.22 -12.86
N ARG A 90 -29.06 13.49 -12.75
CA ARG A 90 -30.03 13.07 -13.76
C ARG A 90 -30.03 14.09 -14.90
N GLY A 91 -29.49 13.70 -16.05
CA GLY A 91 -29.22 14.61 -17.15
C GLY A 91 -28.24 15.74 -16.78
N ALA A 92 -27.85 16.52 -17.77
CA ALA A 92 -26.79 17.52 -17.61
C ALA A 92 -27.12 18.62 -16.57
N ASN A 93 -28.40 18.95 -16.40
CA ASN A 93 -28.87 20.05 -15.55
C ASN A 93 -29.55 19.62 -14.24
N GLY A 94 -29.55 18.30 -13.93
CA GLY A 94 -30.13 17.79 -12.70
C GLY A 94 -29.33 18.18 -11.45
N SER A 95 -29.95 18.08 -10.28
CA SER A 95 -29.25 18.28 -9.01
C SER A 95 -28.23 17.16 -8.79
N ASN A 96 -27.15 17.47 -8.05
CA ASN A 96 -26.14 16.47 -7.69
C ASN A 96 -26.74 15.42 -6.76
N LEU A 97 -26.56 14.15 -7.11
CA LEU A 97 -27.03 13.00 -6.35
C LEU A 97 -25.99 12.53 -5.32
N LEU A 98 -24.75 13.02 -5.39
CA LEU A 98 -23.74 12.76 -4.37
C LEU A 98 -24.08 13.55 -3.10
N PRO A 99 -23.84 13.01 -1.90
CA PRO A 99 -24.06 13.73 -0.64
C PRO A 99 -23.19 15.00 -0.58
N SER A 100 -23.79 16.16 -0.35
CA SER A 100 -23.13 17.48 -0.43
C SER A 100 -21.98 17.67 0.58
N SER A 101 -21.98 16.90 1.67
CA SER A 101 -20.89 16.89 2.66
C SER A 101 -19.98 15.65 2.52
N GLY A 102 -20.50 14.56 2.00
CA GLY A 102 -19.81 13.26 1.94
C GLY A 102 -18.78 13.17 0.82
N GLU A 103 -18.95 13.89 -0.29
CA GLU A 103 -18.01 13.85 -1.41
C GLU A 103 -16.58 14.31 -1.06
N ARG A 104 -16.42 14.99 0.11
CA ARG A 104 -15.18 15.59 0.59
C ARG A 104 -14.60 14.90 1.81
N VAL A 105 -15.09 13.72 2.15
CA VAL A 105 -14.66 12.98 3.34
C VAL A 105 -14.35 11.54 2.95
N VAL A 106 -13.23 11.02 3.44
CA VAL A 106 -12.96 9.57 3.46
C VAL A 106 -13.36 9.05 4.83
N THR A 107 -14.19 8.02 4.85
CA THR A 107 -14.74 7.43 6.07
C THR A 107 -14.24 6.00 6.28
N ASN A 108 -14.17 5.57 7.53
CA ASN A 108 -13.83 4.19 7.89
C ASN A 108 -15.07 3.33 8.22
N GLY A 109 -16.27 3.90 8.14
CA GLY A 109 -17.47 3.23 8.66
C GLY A 109 -18.55 2.97 7.64
N ASN A 110 -19.06 4.01 6.96
CA ASN A 110 -20.26 3.91 6.15
C ASN A 110 -20.18 4.84 4.93
N ALA A 111 -20.50 4.31 3.75
CA ALA A 111 -20.49 5.02 2.48
C ALA A 111 -21.51 6.18 2.41
N SER A 112 -22.53 6.21 3.25
CA SER A 112 -23.48 7.32 3.36
C SER A 112 -22.89 8.58 3.99
N ASN A 113 -21.75 8.46 4.67
CA ASN A 113 -21.06 9.57 5.34
C ASN A 113 -19.82 10.07 4.58
N GLY A 114 -19.55 9.53 3.39
CA GLY A 114 -18.39 9.86 2.59
C GLY A 114 -17.85 8.68 1.82
N TRP A 115 -16.67 8.84 1.23
CA TRP A 115 -16.00 7.77 0.51
C TRP A 115 -15.51 6.70 1.46
N LEU A 116 -16.05 5.48 1.33
CA LEU A 116 -15.56 4.29 1.99
C LEU A 116 -14.57 3.60 1.06
N CYS A 117 -13.27 3.65 1.38
CA CYS A 117 -12.21 3.10 0.56
C CYS A 117 -11.54 1.93 1.27
N GLN A 118 -11.55 0.77 0.64
CA GLN A 118 -11.16 -0.51 1.21
C GLN A 118 -10.33 -1.34 0.23
N GLY A 119 -9.81 -2.48 0.68
CA GLY A 119 -8.98 -3.35 -0.13
C GLY A 119 -7.71 -2.62 -0.57
N THR A 120 -7.37 -2.70 -1.84
CA THR A 120 -6.21 -2.00 -2.40
C THR A 120 -6.34 -0.47 -2.38
N HIS A 121 -7.52 0.07 -2.07
CA HIS A 121 -7.80 1.52 -2.01
C HIS A 121 -7.78 2.09 -0.58
N TYR A 122 -7.42 1.31 0.42
CA TYR A 122 -7.47 1.73 1.84
C TYR A 122 -6.60 2.94 2.18
N ARG A 123 -5.60 3.26 1.33
CA ARG A 123 -4.74 4.45 1.47
C ARG A 123 -5.31 5.72 0.83
N THR A 124 -6.51 5.67 0.25
CA THR A 124 -7.18 6.85 -0.29
C THR A 124 -7.47 7.86 0.82
N PHE A 125 -7.23 9.14 0.55
CA PHE A 125 -7.39 10.21 1.53
C PHE A 125 -7.84 11.52 0.90
N MET A 126 -8.30 12.46 1.73
CA MET A 126 -8.58 13.84 1.31
C MET A 126 -7.36 14.73 1.51
N SER A 127 -7.05 15.55 0.51
CA SER A 127 -6.05 16.61 0.59
C SER A 127 -6.69 17.92 0.12
N GLY A 128 -7.08 18.76 1.06
CA GLY A 128 -7.92 19.92 0.76
C GLY A 128 -9.24 19.50 0.10
N ASN A 129 -9.49 19.99 -1.09
CA ASN A 129 -10.69 19.67 -1.89
C ASN A 129 -10.46 18.50 -2.88
N GLU A 130 -9.36 17.80 -2.79
CA GLU A 130 -9.01 16.71 -3.70
C GLU A 130 -9.16 15.36 -2.99
N LEU A 131 -9.92 14.45 -3.58
CA LEU A 131 -9.85 13.03 -3.23
C LEU A 131 -8.60 12.45 -3.90
N ARG A 132 -7.66 12.01 -3.10
CA ARG A 132 -6.46 11.32 -3.54
C ARG A 132 -6.74 9.82 -3.57
N LEU A 133 -7.25 9.36 -4.71
CA LEU A 133 -7.55 7.96 -4.96
C LEU A 133 -6.24 7.21 -5.15
N VAL A 134 -5.88 6.41 -4.16
CA VAL A 134 -4.65 5.61 -4.15
C VAL A 134 -5.00 4.15 -4.21
N SER A 135 -4.45 3.45 -5.20
CA SER A 135 -4.49 2.00 -5.28
C SER A 135 -3.07 1.44 -5.19
N THR A 136 -2.88 0.41 -4.41
CA THR A 136 -1.59 -0.23 -4.17
C THR A 136 -1.67 -1.73 -4.42
N GLY A 137 -0.54 -2.39 -4.64
CA GLY A 137 -0.46 -3.86 -4.71
C GLY A 137 -0.76 -4.54 -3.37
N HIS A 138 -0.90 -3.76 -2.28
CA HIS A 138 -1.23 -4.24 -0.94
C HIS A 138 -2.58 -3.66 -0.52
N GLY A 139 -3.39 -4.46 0.15
CA GLY A 139 -4.70 -4.02 0.63
C GLY A 139 -5.01 -4.56 2.02
N ASP A 140 -6.12 -4.12 2.57
CA ASP A 140 -6.74 -4.80 3.69
C ASP A 140 -7.55 -6.03 3.18
N VAL A 141 -8.11 -6.82 4.08
CA VAL A 141 -8.87 -8.05 3.74
C VAL A 141 -10.26 -7.78 3.15
N LYS A 142 -10.59 -6.54 2.88
CA LYS A 142 -11.91 -6.12 2.41
C LYS A 142 -11.96 -6.08 0.89
N ALA A 143 -13.15 -5.89 0.34
CA ALA A 143 -13.36 -5.74 -1.10
C ALA A 143 -12.59 -4.52 -1.64
N ASN A 144 -12.01 -4.65 -2.83
CA ASN A 144 -11.30 -3.56 -3.51
C ASN A 144 -12.32 -2.55 -4.05
N ARG A 145 -12.54 -1.47 -3.28
CA ARG A 145 -13.51 -0.44 -3.66
C ARG A 145 -13.20 0.90 -3.00
N CYS A 146 -13.64 1.95 -3.66
CA CYS A 146 -13.84 3.26 -3.09
C CYS A 146 -15.26 3.69 -3.49
N GLU A 147 -16.18 3.72 -2.55
CA GLU A 147 -17.62 3.85 -2.78
C GLU A 147 -18.22 5.00 -2.00
N ILE A 148 -19.30 5.56 -2.52
CA ILE A 148 -20.13 6.55 -1.84
C ILE A 148 -21.59 6.25 -2.15
N ASP A 149 -22.45 6.34 -1.13
CA ASP A 149 -23.91 6.22 -1.31
C ASP A 149 -24.41 7.40 -2.15
N VAL A 150 -25.28 7.10 -3.09
CA VAL A 150 -25.97 8.10 -3.88
C VAL A 150 -27.47 8.08 -3.60
N THR A 151 -28.07 9.25 -3.62
CA THR A 151 -29.50 9.35 -3.37
C THR A 151 -30.31 9.08 -4.64
N SER A 152 -31.34 8.25 -4.52
CA SER A 152 -32.45 8.15 -5.48
C SER A 152 -32.10 7.96 -6.97
N ILE A 153 -31.26 7.01 -7.35
CA ILE A 153 -31.18 6.53 -8.75
C ILE A 153 -32.37 5.60 -9.02
N SER A 154 -33.01 5.74 -10.16
CA SER A 154 -34.13 4.91 -10.60
C SER A 154 -33.84 4.26 -11.93
N ASP A 155 -34.47 3.12 -12.21
CA ASP A 155 -34.38 2.48 -13.52
C ASP A 155 -34.77 3.44 -14.63
N ASN A 156 -34.02 3.41 -15.73
CA ASN A 156 -34.14 4.32 -16.86
C ASN A 156 -33.72 5.79 -16.63
N ASP A 157 -33.10 6.13 -15.51
CA ASP A 157 -32.50 7.45 -15.35
C ASP A 157 -31.35 7.66 -16.38
N ASP A 158 -31.36 8.77 -17.09
CA ASP A 158 -30.22 9.22 -17.85
C ASP A 158 -29.24 9.90 -16.89
N LEU A 159 -28.11 9.26 -16.61
CA LEU A 159 -27.14 9.72 -15.62
C LEU A 159 -25.94 10.38 -16.29
N VAL A 160 -25.48 11.45 -15.68
CA VAL A 160 -24.24 12.15 -16.04
C VAL A 160 -23.34 12.24 -14.82
N TRP A 161 -22.23 11.51 -14.88
CA TRP A 161 -21.14 11.67 -13.93
C TRP A 161 -20.09 12.60 -14.50
N GLN A 162 -19.60 13.52 -13.69
CA GLN A 162 -18.55 14.45 -14.08
C GLN A 162 -17.57 14.67 -12.94
N CYS A 163 -16.29 14.76 -13.26
CA CYS A 163 -15.26 15.19 -12.31
C CYS A 163 -14.13 15.94 -13.02
N GLN A 164 -13.32 16.64 -12.22
CA GLN A 164 -11.97 17.01 -12.62
C GLN A 164 -11.00 15.97 -12.06
N ALA A 165 -10.16 15.42 -12.93
CA ALA A 165 -9.16 14.44 -12.56
C ALA A 165 -7.79 14.76 -13.14
N ARG A 166 -6.73 14.34 -12.45
CA ARG A 166 -5.36 14.34 -12.95
C ARG A 166 -4.61 13.11 -12.48
N TRP A 167 -3.70 12.67 -13.32
CA TRP A 167 -2.74 11.65 -12.97
C TRP A 167 -1.71 12.21 -11.97
N VAL A 168 -1.28 11.40 -11.01
CA VAL A 168 -0.20 11.75 -10.06
C VAL A 168 0.98 10.82 -10.27
N TYR A 169 0.76 9.50 -10.21
CA TYR A 169 1.70 8.47 -10.61
C TYR A 169 0.98 7.14 -10.92
N GLY A 170 1.72 6.19 -11.47
CA GLY A 170 1.26 4.82 -11.69
C GLY A 170 0.36 4.64 -12.91
N LYS A 171 -0.51 3.67 -12.87
CA LYS A 171 -1.42 3.37 -13.99
C LYS A 171 -2.46 4.49 -14.16
N PRO A 172 -2.67 4.99 -15.39
CA PRO A 172 -3.52 6.16 -15.64
C PRO A 172 -5.00 5.81 -15.81
N THR A 173 -5.48 4.71 -15.26
CA THR A 173 -6.84 4.20 -15.53
C THR A 173 -7.72 4.37 -14.31
N LEU A 174 -8.81 5.13 -14.50
CA LEU A 174 -9.90 5.32 -13.56
C LEU A 174 -11.14 4.58 -14.09
N VAL A 175 -11.73 3.74 -13.27
CA VAL A 175 -13.01 3.07 -13.54
C VAL A 175 -14.07 3.68 -12.63
N VAL A 176 -15.21 4.00 -13.19
CA VAL A 176 -16.38 4.51 -12.48
C VAL A 176 -17.56 3.62 -12.80
N ASN A 177 -18.28 3.16 -11.79
CA ASN A 177 -19.48 2.36 -11.99
C ASN A 177 -20.44 2.43 -10.79
N THR A 178 -21.70 2.09 -11.01
CA THR A 178 -22.63 1.76 -9.94
C THR A 178 -22.39 0.34 -9.42
N TRP A 179 -22.89 0.03 -8.21
CA TRP A 179 -22.76 -1.32 -7.62
C TRP A 179 -23.14 -2.43 -8.60
N ASP A 180 -24.29 -2.32 -9.25
CA ASP A 180 -24.82 -3.29 -10.19
C ASP A 180 -24.18 -3.24 -11.58
N ARG A 181 -23.23 -2.31 -11.77
CA ARG A 181 -22.51 -2.07 -13.04
C ARG A 181 -23.41 -1.70 -14.21
N SER A 182 -24.58 -1.16 -13.94
CA SER A 182 -25.55 -0.72 -14.96
C SER A 182 -25.29 0.68 -15.48
N PHE A 183 -24.43 1.44 -14.82
CA PHE A 183 -23.91 2.73 -15.27
C PHE A 183 -22.42 2.77 -15.01
N GLY A 184 -21.65 3.36 -15.91
CA GLY A 184 -20.24 3.60 -15.68
C GLY A 184 -19.39 3.68 -16.95
N GLY A 185 -18.08 3.81 -16.73
CA GLY A 185 -17.12 3.90 -17.82
C GLY A 185 -15.68 3.85 -17.36
N ILE A 186 -14.78 3.87 -18.32
CA ILE A 186 -13.34 3.84 -18.09
C ILE A 186 -12.74 5.12 -18.66
N ILE A 187 -11.94 5.81 -17.84
CA ILE A 187 -11.21 7.01 -18.20
C ILE A 187 -9.71 6.67 -18.20
N ARG A 188 -9.03 7.06 -19.27
CA ARG A 188 -7.56 7.04 -19.32
C ARG A 188 -7.05 8.48 -19.22
N LEU A 189 -6.32 8.74 -18.15
CA LEU A 189 -5.72 10.04 -17.89
C LEU A 189 -4.43 10.20 -18.72
N PRO A 190 -4.13 11.40 -19.23
CA PRO A 190 -2.86 11.65 -19.90
C PRO A 190 -1.70 11.58 -18.90
N ILE A 191 -0.64 10.87 -19.27
CA ILE A 191 0.63 10.88 -18.55
C ILE A 191 1.50 12.00 -19.13
N PRO A 192 2.06 12.90 -18.29
CA PRO A 192 2.99 13.92 -18.74
C PRO A 192 4.22 13.35 -19.44
N ARG A 193 4.81 14.10 -20.36
CA ARG A 193 6.03 13.67 -21.05
C ARG A 193 7.33 14.09 -20.35
N ASN A 194 7.24 15.05 -19.45
CA ASN A 194 8.37 15.64 -18.71
C ASN A 194 8.56 14.99 -17.33
N LEU A 195 8.53 13.66 -17.29
CA LEU A 195 8.70 12.91 -16.06
C LEU A 195 10.16 12.92 -15.58
N GLY A 196 10.37 12.70 -14.25
CA GLY A 196 11.66 12.81 -13.62
C GLY A 196 12.15 14.26 -13.51
N THR A 197 13.42 14.44 -13.17
CA THR A 197 14.06 15.75 -12.99
C THR A 197 15.33 15.92 -13.86
N PRO A 198 15.28 15.58 -15.17
CA PRO A 198 16.48 15.67 -16.01
C PRO A 198 17.01 17.11 -16.06
N GLY A 199 18.29 17.29 -15.71
CA GLY A 199 18.96 18.58 -15.70
C GLY A 199 18.61 19.50 -14.53
N SER A 200 17.90 18.99 -13.52
CA SER A 200 17.52 19.70 -12.30
C SER A 200 17.95 18.90 -11.06
N ALA A 201 17.85 19.50 -9.88
CA ALA A 201 18.01 18.77 -8.63
C ALA A 201 16.93 17.70 -8.50
N ASN A 202 17.27 16.55 -7.92
CA ASN A 202 16.33 15.48 -7.65
C ASN A 202 15.17 15.97 -6.79
N SER A 203 13.96 15.62 -7.15
CA SER A 203 12.76 16.01 -6.40
C SER A 203 12.65 15.32 -5.03
N SER A 204 13.32 14.17 -4.92
CA SER A 204 13.44 13.38 -3.69
C SER A 204 14.70 13.68 -2.88
N ALA A 205 15.47 14.75 -3.26
CA ALA A 205 16.69 15.10 -2.57
C ALA A 205 16.43 15.45 -1.09
N GLU A 206 17.30 14.94 -0.25
CA GLU A 206 17.32 15.21 1.18
C GLU A 206 18.61 15.92 1.55
N ASP A 207 18.51 16.96 2.39
CA ASP A 207 19.66 17.74 2.83
C ASP A 207 20.65 16.92 3.66
N GLN A 208 20.20 15.82 4.26
CA GLN A 208 21.00 14.99 5.15
C GLN A 208 20.72 13.51 4.91
N ALA A 209 21.81 12.73 4.87
CA ALA A 209 21.74 11.28 4.69
C ALA A 209 21.03 10.59 5.88
N MET A 210 19.98 9.84 5.59
CA MET A 210 19.33 8.93 6.54
C MET A 210 20.06 7.59 6.61
N PRO A 211 19.87 6.79 7.70
CA PRO A 211 20.37 5.43 7.76
C PRO A 211 19.87 4.58 6.58
N THR A 212 20.70 3.70 6.06
CA THR A 212 20.31 2.68 5.08
C THR A 212 20.27 1.31 5.73
N LEU A 213 19.29 0.49 5.37
CA LEU A 213 19.11 -0.86 5.90
C LEU A 213 19.07 -1.88 4.76
N SER A 214 19.63 -3.07 5.05
CA SER A 214 19.62 -4.20 4.13
C SER A 214 19.71 -5.52 4.89
N GLU A 215 19.64 -6.63 4.17
CA GLU A 215 19.93 -7.98 4.68
C GLU A 215 19.12 -8.34 5.94
N ILE A 216 17.81 -8.02 5.97
CA ILE A 216 16.96 -8.48 7.07
C ILE A 216 16.81 -10.00 6.99
N MET A 217 17.15 -10.68 8.07
CA MET A 217 17.10 -12.15 8.14
C MET A 217 16.59 -12.60 9.52
N HIS A 218 16.16 -13.85 9.58
CA HIS A 218 15.89 -14.55 10.85
C HIS A 218 16.54 -15.93 10.85
N THR A 219 16.97 -16.36 12.02
CA THR A 219 17.62 -17.66 12.23
C THR A 219 17.04 -18.33 13.49
N PRO A 220 16.61 -19.59 13.41
CA PRO A 220 16.65 -20.48 12.24
C PRO A 220 15.63 -20.10 11.16
N PRO A 221 15.83 -20.52 9.88
CA PRO A 221 14.90 -20.23 8.79
C PRO A 221 13.50 -20.82 8.98
N VAL A 222 13.41 -21.92 9.70
CA VAL A 222 12.16 -22.57 10.13
C VAL A 222 12.30 -22.91 11.61
N PRO A 223 11.92 -21.98 12.50
CA PRO A 223 12.00 -22.24 13.93
C PRO A 223 10.94 -23.26 14.37
N THR A 224 11.33 -24.13 15.31
CA THR A 224 10.41 -24.97 16.06
C THR A 224 9.94 -24.26 17.32
N SER A 225 8.97 -24.85 18.03
CA SER A 225 8.48 -24.29 19.30
C SER A 225 9.51 -24.30 20.44
N SER A 226 10.65 -24.95 20.26
CA SER A 226 11.77 -24.92 21.21
C SER A 226 12.82 -23.84 20.86
N ASP A 227 12.80 -23.29 19.68
CA ASP A 227 13.82 -22.36 19.21
C ASP A 227 13.50 -20.91 19.57
N SER A 228 14.50 -20.21 20.07
CA SER A 228 14.50 -18.75 20.02
C SER A 228 14.92 -18.29 18.62
N VAL A 229 14.39 -17.13 18.18
CA VAL A 229 14.61 -16.63 16.82
C VAL A 229 15.45 -15.37 16.88
N THR A 230 16.65 -15.41 16.30
CA THR A 230 17.51 -14.24 16.15
C THR A 230 17.14 -13.51 14.87
N ILE A 231 16.87 -12.22 14.97
CA ILE A 231 16.65 -11.32 13.85
C ILE A 231 17.90 -10.48 13.67
N THR A 232 18.37 -10.37 12.43
CA THR A 232 19.51 -9.53 12.06
C THR A 232 19.13 -8.58 10.93
N ALA A 233 19.80 -7.43 10.90
CA ALA A 233 19.75 -6.49 9.78
C ALA A 233 21.08 -5.72 9.68
N ARG A 234 21.54 -5.47 8.47
CA ARG A 234 22.68 -4.59 8.23
C ARG A 234 22.19 -3.15 8.21
N VAL A 235 22.85 -2.29 8.99
CA VAL A 235 22.56 -0.86 9.05
C VAL A 235 23.84 -0.09 8.74
N ASN A 236 23.76 0.79 7.77
CA ASN A 236 24.83 1.72 7.44
C ASN A 236 24.35 3.16 7.65
N SER A 237 25.16 3.98 8.33
CA SER A 237 24.83 5.38 8.57
C SER A 237 26.11 6.21 8.67
N VAL A 238 26.14 7.33 7.95
CA VAL A 238 27.22 8.33 8.08
C VAL A 238 27.07 9.19 9.34
N ARG A 239 25.95 9.07 10.02
CA ARG A 239 25.63 9.81 11.28
C ARG A 239 25.42 8.85 12.41
N SER A 240 25.64 9.31 13.63
CA SER A 240 25.37 8.51 14.83
C SER A 240 23.90 8.08 14.87
N LEU A 241 23.67 6.80 15.02
CA LEU A 241 22.35 6.24 15.27
C LEU A 241 21.89 6.57 16.68
N THR A 242 20.63 6.92 16.83
CA THR A 242 19.98 7.09 18.13
C THR A 242 19.29 5.81 18.60
N GLY A 243 19.07 4.86 17.69
CA GLY A 243 18.55 3.53 18.00
C GLY A 243 18.34 2.68 16.76
N VAL A 244 18.48 1.37 16.93
CA VAL A 244 18.04 0.36 15.98
C VAL A 244 17.08 -0.56 16.73
N ASN A 245 15.87 -0.73 16.20
CA ASN A 245 14.81 -1.43 16.88
C ASN A 245 14.15 -2.48 15.97
N LEU A 246 13.93 -3.65 16.51
CA LEU A 246 12.99 -4.61 15.97
C LEU A 246 11.57 -4.24 16.39
N ARG A 247 10.69 -4.12 15.40
CA ARG A 247 9.24 -4.01 15.58
C ARG A 247 8.63 -5.35 15.24
N TYR A 248 7.85 -5.91 16.14
CA TYR A 248 7.28 -7.24 15.93
C TYR A 248 5.91 -7.38 16.58
N ARG A 249 5.13 -8.32 16.08
CA ARG A 249 3.86 -8.74 16.67
C ARG A 249 3.50 -10.16 16.28
N VAL A 250 2.69 -10.81 17.09
CA VAL A 250 2.02 -12.07 16.70
C VAL A 250 0.94 -11.71 15.67
N ASP A 251 0.97 -12.40 14.55
CA ASP A 251 -0.06 -12.27 13.54
C ASP A 251 -1.39 -12.87 14.04
N ASN A 252 -2.49 -12.21 13.74
CA ASN A 252 -3.84 -12.68 14.07
C ASN A 252 -4.83 -12.18 13.02
N ALA A 253 -5.97 -12.85 12.92
CA ALA A 253 -7.04 -12.49 11.98
C ALA A 253 -7.69 -11.13 12.30
N THR A 254 -7.63 -10.68 13.55
CA THR A 254 -8.04 -9.34 13.96
C THR A 254 -6.83 -8.43 13.89
N TRP A 255 -6.79 -7.56 12.90
CA TRP A 255 -5.72 -6.60 12.72
C TRP A 255 -5.45 -5.80 14.02
N SER A 256 -4.38 -6.16 14.73
CA SER A 256 -3.90 -5.38 15.86
C SER A 256 -2.83 -4.40 15.36
N ASN A 257 -3.04 -3.12 15.58
CA ASN A 257 -2.04 -2.08 15.29
C ASN A 257 -0.91 -2.01 16.34
N SER A 258 -0.94 -2.88 17.35
CA SER A 258 0.04 -2.88 18.42
C SER A 258 1.30 -3.63 18.01
N TRP A 259 2.37 -2.89 17.83
CA TRP A 259 3.71 -3.41 17.59
C TRP A 259 4.52 -3.40 18.88
N GLY A 260 5.10 -4.55 19.24
CA GLY A 260 6.15 -4.63 20.24
C GLY A 260 7.43 -3.99 19.71
N THR A 261 8.28 -3.53 20.62
CA THR A 261 9.59 -2.95 20.29
C THR A 261 10.66 -3.64 21.09
N GLN A 262 11.75 -4.03 20.43
CA GLN A 262 12.93 -4.59 21.08
C GLN A 262 14.18 -3.97 20.46
N ALA A 263 15.08 -3.46 21.33
CA ALA A 263 16.33 -2.87 20.87
C ALA A 263 17.21 -3.96 20.21
N MET A 264 17.89 -3.57 19.14
CA MET A 264 18.90 -4.35 18.46
C MET A 264 20.30 -3.75 18.73
N ASN A 265 21.30 -4.60 18.82
CA ASN A 265 22.67 -4.19 19.14
C ASN A 265 23.65 -4.74 18.10
N ASP A 266 24.74 -3.98 17.92
CA ASP A 266 25.94 -4.34 17.16
C ASP A 266 27.12 -4.35 18.16
N ASN A 267 27.13 -5.33 19.07
CA ASN A 267 28.07 -5.41 20.18
C ASN A 267 28.66 -6.80 20.43
N GLY A 268 28.51 -7.70 19.47
CA GLY A 268 28.98 -9.10 19.57
C GLY A 268 28.17 -9.95 20.55
N GLN A 269 26.91 -9.59 20.83
CA GLN A 269 26.04 -10.34 21.77
C GLN A 269 24.63 -10.53 21.19
N ALA A 270 23.84 -11.39 21.83
CA ALA A 270 22.45 -11.63 21.47
C ALA A 270 22.23 -12.03 19.99
N GLY A 271 23.15 -12.84 19.44
CA GLY A 271 23.12 -13.32 18.05
C GLY A 271 23.93 -12.46 17.08
N ASP A 272 24.45 -11.33 17.51
CA ASP A 272 25.49 -10.61 16.81
C ASP A 272 26.82 -11.35 16.95
N LEU A 273 27.51 -11.56 15.82
CA LEU A 273 28.73 -12.36 15.77
C LEU A 273 30.00 -11.52 15.96
N GLU A 274 29.97 -10.25 15.57
CA GLU A 274 31.12 -9.36 15.56
C GLU A 274 30.71 -7.92 15.86
N ALA A 275 31.22 -7.37 16.94
CA ALA A 275 30.89 -5.99 17.36
C ALA A 275 31.42 -4.93 16.33
N GLY A 276 30.56 -4.03 15.91
CA GLY A 276 30.93 -2.89 15.06
C GLY A 276 31.02 -3.23 13.57
N ASP A 277 30.45 -4.35 13.12
CA ASP A 277 30.46 -4.74 11.70
C ASP A 277 29.23 -4.20 10.94
N GLY A 278 28.34 -3.47 11.63
CA GLY A 278 27.12 -2.90 11.09
C GLY A 278 25.95 -3.88 11.02
N ILE A 279 26.08 -5.10 11.54
CA ILE A 279 24.99 -6.08 11.64
C ILE A 279 24.37 -5.99 13.03
N TYR A 280 23.21 -5.43 13.10
CA TYR A 280 22.43 -5.32 14.34
C TYR A 280 21.61 -6.59 14.56
N SER A 281 21.56 -7.07 15.78
CA SER A 281 20.82 -8.27 16.13
C SER A 281 20.00 -8.13 17.40
N THR A 282 18.98 -8.98 17.50
CA THR A 282 18.23 -9.25 18.74
C THR A 282 17.55 -10.60 18.63
N THR A 283 17.20 -11.19 19.78
CA THR A 283 16.62 -12.53 19.84
C THR A 283 15.23 -12.50 20.47
N LEU A 284 14.24 -13.00 19.75
CA LEU A 284 12.88 -13.23 20.24
C LEU A 284 12.78 -14.59 20.94
N PRO A 285 12.01 -14.71 22.03
CA PRO A 285 11.79 -16.00 22.69
C PRO A 285 10.98 -16.95 21.80
N SER A 286 11.11 -18.24 22.06
CA SER A 286 10.35 -19.30 21.40
C SER A 286 8.84 -19.07 21.49
N ARG A 287 8.11 -19.58 20.51
CA ARG A 287 6.65 -19.47 20.37
C ARG A 287 6.05 -20.84 20.06
N GLY A 288 4.75 -20.96 20.29
CA GLY A 288 4.03 -22.20 19.98
C GLY A 288 3.99 -22.52 18.50
N ASP A 289 3.84 -23.80 18.19
CA ASP A 289 3.65 -24.29 16.82
C ASP A 289 2.50 -23.57 16.09
N GLY A 290 2.68 -23.28 14.81
CA GLY A 290 1.74 -22.53 13.97
C GLY A 290 1.71 -21.01 14.21
N THR A 291 2.49 -20.48 15.19
CA THR A 291 2.57 -19.04 15.43
C THR A 291 3.26 -18.33 14.25
N ILE A 292 2.61 -17.34 13.67
CA ILE A 292 3.21 -16.44 12.69
C ILE A 292 3.62 -15.14 13.39
N ILE A 293 4.83 -14.70 13.14
CA ILE A 293 5.36 -13.41 13.61
C ILE A 293 5.54 -12.48 12.42
N GLN A 294 4.96 -11.30 12.53
CA GLN A 294 5.23 -10.16 11.66
C GLN A 294 6.34 -9.31 12.27
N PHE A 295 7.32 -8.89 11.47
CA PHE A 295 8.41 -8.07 11.97
C PHE A 295 9.02 -7.14 10.91
N TYR A 296 9.63 -6.07 11.36
CA TYR A 296 10.49 -5.20 10.56
C TYR A 296 11.53 -4.52 11.45
N VAL A 297 12.60 -4.03 10.86
CA VAL A 297 13.66 -3.30 11.57
C VAL A 297 13.61 -1.83 11.20
N GLU A 298 13.72 -0.96 12.20
CA GLU A 298 13.86 0.49 12.03
C GLU A 298 15.18 0.98 12.60
N ALA A 299 15.86 1.85 11.86
CA ALA A 299 17.07 2.55 12.32
C ALA A 299 16.82 4.06 12.32
N THR A 300 17.12 4.70 13.44
CA THR A 300 16.87 6.12 13.68
C THR A 300 18.17 6.86 13.92
N SER A 301 18.29 8.03 13.30
CA SER A 301 19.33 9.02 13.55
C SER A 301 18.70 10.36 13.88
N ALA A 302 19.52 11.39 14.14
CA ALA A 302 19.02 12.74 14.40
C ALA A 302 18.20 13.33 13.24
N VAL A 303 18.35 12.81 12.01
CA VAL A 303 17.69 13.36 10.82
C VAL A 303 16.44 12.58 10.39
N GLY A 304 16.26 11.37 10.88
CA GLY A 304 15.06 10.59 10.57
C GLY A 304 15.22 9.09 10.78
N THR A 305 14.19 8.37 10.46
CA THR A 305 14.08 6.92 10.59
C THR A 305 13.84 6.28 9.23
N ASN A 306 14.59 5.22 8.92
CA ASN A 306 14.31 4.30 7.84
C ASN A 306 14.02 2.90 8.39
N HIS A 307 13.38 2.07 7.58
CA HIS A 307 13.02 0.70 7.96
C HIS A 307 13.17 -0.29 6.81
N ILE A 308 13.25 -1.57 7.16
CA ILE A 308 13.26 -2.70 6.24
C ILE A 308 12.32 -3.81 6.75
N PRO A 309 11.40 -4.41 5.93
CA PRO A 309 11.14 -4.08 4.53
C PRO A 309 10.63 -2.65 4.34
N ARG A 310 10.88 -2.05 3.18
CA ARG A 310 10.42 -0.69 2.85
C ARG A 310 8.89 -0.54 2.90
N SER A 311 8.19 -1.63 2.60
CA SER A 311 6.72 -1.70 2.65
C SER A 311 6.15 -1.81 4.06
N ALA A 312 6.97 -1.97 5.10
CA ALA A 312 6.49 -2.01 6.47
C ALA A 312 5.92 -0.64 6.92
N PRO A 313 4.96 -0.63 7.85
CA PRO A 313 4.36 -1.76 8.53
C PRO A 313 3.24 -2.50 7.76
N ASP A 314 2.91 -2.06 6.53
CA ASP A 314 1.78 -2.61 5.77
C ASP A 314 2.07 -4.00 5.19
N ALA A 315 3.31 -4.24 4.74
CA ALA A 315 3.79 -5.55 4.31
C ALA A 315 5.13 -5.85 5.01
N PRO A 316 5.08 -6.31 6.27
CA PRO A 316 6.25 -6.66 7.06
C PRO A 316 6.84 -7.99 6.61
N ALA A 317 8.05 -8.31 7.08
CA ALA A 317 8.60 -9.65 7.00
C ALA A 317 7.81 -10.61 7.91
N LEU A 318 7.80 -11.90 7.56
CA LEU A 318 7.07 -12.95 8.28
C LEU A 318 7.98 -14.15 8.53
N TYR A 319 7.79 -14.81 9.67
CA TYR A 319 8.18 -16.20 9.85
C TYR A 319 7.07 -16.98 10.56
N VAL A 320 7.07 -18.30 10.39
CA VAL A 320 6.16 -19.23 11.07
C VAL A 320 6.96 -20.22 11.92
N VAL A 321 6.46 -20.49 13.11
CA VAL A 321 6.95 -21.59 13.97
C VAL A 321 6.32 -22.87 13.48
N ASP A 322 7.14 -23.88 13.13
CA ASP A 322 6.66 -25.10 12.51
C ASP A 322 7.41 -26.33 13.06
N ASN A 323 6.71 -27.15 13.81
CA ASN A 323 7.21 -28.40 14.36
C ASN A 323 7.10 -29.58 13.39
N SER A 324 6.56 -29.38 12.19
CA SER A 324 6.41 -30.47 11.23
C SER A 324 7.77 -30.96 10.74
N ASN A 325 7.95 -32.29 10.77
CA ASN A 325 9.11 -32.93 10.17
C ASN A 325 8.82 -33.21 8.69
N ILE A 326 9.29 -32.32 7.80
CA ILE A 326 9.13 -32.50 6.36
C ILE A 326 10.30 -33.34 5.85
N PRO A 327 10.04 -34.45 5.12
CA PRO A 327 11.10 -35.26 4.54
C PRO A 327 12.03 -34.42 3.64
N THR A 328 13.35 -34.60 3.80
CA THR A 328 14.39 -33.80 3.13
C THR A 328 14.73 -34.30 1.73
N ASP A 329 14.16 -35.40 1.28
CA ASP A 329 14.36 -36.01 -0.04
C ASP A 329 13.58 -35.31 -1.17
N LEU A 330 12.64 -34.43 -0.82
CA LEU A 330 11.86 -33.63 -1.77
C LEU A 330 12.22 -32.16 -1.67
N ARG A 331 12.23 -31.45 -2.81
CA ARG A 331 12.30 -29.98 -2.80
C ARG A 331 11.01 -29.42 -2.23
N THR A 332 11.10 -28.85 -1.05
CA THR A 332 9.97 -28.22 -0.36
C THR A 332 10.07 -26.71 -0.48
N GLN A 333 9.00 -26.07 -0.91
CA GLN A 333 8.83 -24.63 -0.82
C GLN A 333 7.79 -24.32 0.25
N ARG A 334 8.14 -23.39 1.14
CA ARG A 334 7.22 -22.92 2.20
C ARG A 334 6.76 -21.52 1.87
N PHE A 335 5.45 -21.32 1.91
CA PHE A 335 4.82 -20.03 1.81
C PHE A 335 4.27 -19.67 3.18
N VAL A 336 4.71 -18.55 3.73
CA VAL A 336 4.15 -17.99 4.96
C VAL A 336 3.18 -16.90 4.53
N ILE A 337 1.93 -17.05 4.93
CA ILE A 337 0.85 -16.12 4.60
C ILE A 337 0.25 -15.64 5.91
N SER A 338 -0.01 -14.33 6.05
CA SER A 338 -0.62 -13.79 7.25
C SER A 338 -2.02 -14.38 7.48
N ALA A 339 -2.44 -14.49 8.74
CA ALA A 339 -3.77 -15.00 9.09
C ALA A 339 -4.88 -14.18 8.41
N ARG A 340 -4.66 -12.88 8.24
CA ARG A 340 -5.54 -11.98 7.53
C ARG A 340 -5.69 -12.35 6.05
N ASP A 341 -4.56 -12.62 5.37
CA ASP A 341 -4.56 -12.91 3.95
C ASP A 341 -5.07 -14.33 3.67
N ILE A 342 -4.85 -15.29 4.59
CA ILE A 342 -5.46 -16.63 4.52
C ILE A 342 -6.99 -16.55 4.60
N ASP A 343 -7.53 -15.77 5.51
CA ASP A 343 -8.99 -15.58 5.65
C ASP A 343 -9.58 -14.99 4.37
N TYR A 344 -8.86 -14.07 3.75
CA TYR A 344 -9.18 -13.49 2.46
C TYR A 344 -9.16 -14.52 1.32
N LEU A 345 -8.15 -15.38 1.25
CA LEU A 345 -8.02 -16.44 0.24
C LEU A 345 -9.00 -17.60 0.47
N GLY A 346 -9.29 -17.92 1.73
CA GLY A 346 -10.09 -19.06 2.15
C GLY A 346 -11.60 -18.95 1.95
N GLY A 347 -12.11 -17.83 1.43
CA GLY A 347 -13.53 -17.70 1.14
C GLY A 347 -14.38 -17.40 2.35
N GLY A 348 -13.94 -16.46 3.19
CA GLY A 348 -14.80 -15.93 4.25
C GLY A 348 -16.23 -15.71 3.76
N THR A 349 -17.21 -15.88 4.63
CA THR A 349 -18.66 -16.01 4.39
C THR A 349 -19.37 -14.80 3.75
N SER A 350 -18.67 -13.73 3.43
CA SER A 350 -19.17 -12.64 2.61
C SER A 350 -19.02 -13.04 1.14
N GLY A 351 -20.10 -13.31 0.45
CA GLY A 351 -20.16 -13.70 -0.97
C GLY A 351 -19.69 -12.63 -1.95
N GLU A 352 -18.75 -11.80 -1.55
CA GLU A 352 -18.13 -10.78 -2.39
C GLU A 352 -17.01 -11.39 -3.23
N SER A 353 -17.09 -11.19 -4.53
CA SER A 353 -16.12 -11.69 -5.48
C SER A 353 -14.74 -11.09 -5.17
N LYS A 354 -13.81 -11.96 -4.84
CA LYS A 354 -12.41 -11.65 -4.61
C LYS A 354 -11.72 -11.47 -5.96
N ASN A 355 -12.09 -10.44 -6.68
CA ASN A 355 -11.42 -10.12 -7.93
C ASN A 355 -10.20 -9.26 -7.62
N ASN A 356 -9.06 -9.89 -7.70
CA ASN A 356 -7.76 -9.24 -7.84
C ASN A 356 -7.57 -8.72 -9.26
#